data_7771a203fdc4461cfe65db5d9203e878
#
_entry.id   7771a203fdc4461cfe65db5d9203e878
#
_cell.length_a   1.000
_cell.length_b   1.000
_cell.length_c   1.000
_cell.angle_alpha   90.00
_cell.angle_beta   90.00
_cell.angle_gamma   90.00
#
_symmetry.space_group_name_H-M   'P 1'
#
loop_
_entity.id
_entity.type
_entity.pdbx_description
1 polymer ?
#
loop_
_entity_poly.entity_id
_entity_poly.type
_entity_poly.pdbx_seq_one_letter_code
_entity_poly.pdbx_strand_id
1 'polypeptide(L)'
;MLTEIDSILFPDNCEVVEMPLHNQWVYLIQKNGSSSLRNLQKTHGLTLLANDHLQQLDFVDVYIRDAKDRYVSGVNTYLQHLKRDHPELDQNTAFWFAKQYKFLNKHYLPQFHWLLNLSRYLSPHAKIRIRDFRDFNLIATDHNNRAGILPSDAEFAKKLLDNNAGLELWLFMDQILLDLAGEEMTWTEIINHYCTVHTATFDIVCQHIKVISKSVLP
;
A
#
# COMPACT_ATOMS: atom_id res chain seq x y z
N MET A 1 -15.29 4.30 17.91
CA MET A 1 -15.80 3.45 16.80
C MET A 1 -15.39 3.96 15.41
N LEU A 2 -15.58 5.24 15.04
CA LEU A 2 -14.97 5.81 13.82
C LEU A 2 -13.44 5.80 13.85
N THR A 3 -12.83 5.94 15.01
CA THR A 3 -11.38 5.92 15.24
C THR A 3 -10.72 4.55 14.97
N GLU A 4 -11.40 3.42 15.18
CA GLU A 4 -10.84 2.09 14.89
C GLU A 4 -10.81 1.78 13.38
N ILE A 5 -11.84 2.21 12.64
CA ILE A 5 -11.88 2.03 11.18
C ILE A 5 -10.87 2.96 10.52
N ASP A 6 -10.73 4.19 11.01
CA ASP A 6 -9.69 5.11 10.54
C ASP A 6 -8.28 4.53 10.77
N SER A 7 -8.01 3.86 11.89
CA SER A 7 -6.72 3.22 12.15
C SER A 7 -6.44 2.00 11.26
N ILE A 8 -7.47 1.31 10.78
CA ILE A 8 -7.34 0.20 9.83
C ILE A 8 -7.10 0.72 8.41
N LEU A 9 -7.87 1.73 7.99
CA LEU A 9 -7.80 2.30 6.64
C LEU A 9 -6.65 3.32 6.49
N PHE A 10 -6.33 4.02 7.55
CA PHE A 10 -5.29 5.04 7.56
C PHE A 10 -4.34 4.75 8.73
N PRO A 11 -3.21 4.08 8.46
CA PRO A 11 -2.18 3.90 9.48
C PRO A 11 -1.83 5.26 10.10
N ASP A 12 -1.81 5.35 11.42
CA ASP A 12 -1.59 6.60 12.16
C ASP A 12 -0.24 7.27 11.83
N ASN A 13 0.70 6.51 11.24
CA ASN A 13 2.02 6.99 10.90
C ASN A 13 2.28 6.88 9.40
N CYS A 14 2.55 8.01 8.76
CA CYS A 14 3.24 8.05 7.48
C CYS A 14 4.75 7.88 7.73
N GLU A 15 5.30 6.77 7.27
CA GLU A 15 6.74 6.52 7.38
C GLU A 15 7.44 7.02 6.12
N VAL A 16 8.19 8.11 6.25
CA VAL A 16 9.05 8.67 5.19
C VAL A 16 10.50 8.60 5.64
N VAL A 17 11.33 7.94 4.85
CA VAL A 17 12.74 7.73 5.14
C VAL A 17 13.61 8.60 4.24
N GLU A 18 14.57 9.27 4.84
CA GLU A 18 15.61 9.99 4.11
C GLU A 18 16.59 9.01 3.46
N MET A 19 16.88 9.25 2.18
CA MET A 19 17.90 8.55 1.41
C MET A 19 19.02 9.52 1.03
N PRO A 20 20.01 9.77 1.91
CA PRO A 20 20.98 10.86 1.79
C PRO A 20 21.80 10.82 0.50
N LEU A 21 22.16 9.61 0.04
CA LEU A 21 22.95 9.41 -1.19
C LEU A 21 22.22 9.91 -2.46
N HIS A 22 20.90 10.04 -2.40
CA HIS A 22 20.05 10.41 -3.53
C HIS A 22 19.28 11.70 -3.30
N ASN A 23 19.45 12.32 -2.14
CA ASN A 23 18.63 13.49 -1.72
C ASN A 23 17.14 13.21 -1.94
N GLN A 24 16.68 12.06 -1.45
CA GLN A 24 15.33 11.55 -1.62
C GLN A 24 14.65 11.33 -0.27
N TRP A 25 13.37 11.66 -0.23
CA TRP A 25 12.47 11.32 0.85
C TRP A 25 11.51 10.25 0.35
N VAL A 26 11.63 9.02 0.81
CA VAL A 26 10.88 7.87 0.29
C VAL A 26 9.77 7.47 1.24
N TYR A 27 8.53 7.50 0.77
CA TYR A 27 7.37 7.02 1.51
C TYR A 27 7.26 5.50 1.48
N LEU A 28 7.06 4.90 2.65
CA LEU A 28 7.06 3.44 2.83
C LEU A 28 5.67 2.83 2.61
N ILE A 29 5.33 2.47 1.39
CA ILE A 29 4.13 1.67 1.12
C ILE A 29 4.40 0.20 1.43
N GLN A 30 3.52 -0.45 2.19
CA GLN A 30 3.61 -1.88 2.48
C GLN A 30 3.65 -2.70 1.17
N LYS A 31 4.55 -3.68 1.11
CA LYS A 31 4.81 -4.55 -0.05
C LYS A 31 5.51 -3.90 -1.26
N ASN A 32 5.88 -2.62 -1.14
CA ASN A 32 6.72 -1.90 -2.10
C ASN A 32 8.14 -1.69 -1.55
N GLY A 33 8.76 -2.72 -0.99
CA GLY A 33 10.13 -2.64 -0.44
C GLY A 33 10.22 -2.03 0.96
N SER A 34 9.11 -1.74 1.64
CA SER A 34 9.12 -1.08 2.96
C SER A 34 9.96 -1.80 4.01
N SER A 35 9.98 -3.14 4.00
CA SER A 35 10.82 -3.92 4.93
C SER A 35 12.32 -3.72 4.67
N SER A 36 12.70 -3.67 3.39
CA SER A 36 14.09 -3.40 2.98
C SER A 36 14.51 -1.99 3.37
N LEU A 37 13.65 -0.99 3.15
CA LEU A 37 13.90 0.39 3.55
C LEU A 37 13.98 0.56 5.07
N ARG A 38 13.09 -0.07 5.83
CA ARG A 38 13.19 -0.07 7.30
C ARG A 38 14.47 -0.76 7.80
N ASN A 39 14.91 -1.81 7.12
CA ASN A 39 16.19 -2.46 7.46
C ASN A 39 17.36 -1.52 7.16
N LEU A 40 17.41 -0.87 6.01
CA LEU A 40 18.40 0.15 5.69
C LEU A 40 18.37 1.30 6.69
N GLN A 41 17.19 1.79 7.02
CA GLN A 41 17.00 2.83 8.02
C GLN A 41 17.65 2.45 9.36
N LYS A 42 17.42 1.23 9.84
CA LYS A 42 17.99 0.74 11.09
C LYS A 42 19.50 0.51 11.03
N THR A 43 19.99 -0.09 9.93
CA THR A 43 21.41 -0.45 9.77
C THR A 43 22.30 0.76 9.52
N HIS A 44 21.79 1.76 8.83
CA HIS A 44 22.56 2.96 8.45
C HIS A 44 22.18 4.21 9.22
N GLY A 45 21.25 4.10 10.19
CA GLY A 45 20.79 5.23 10.98
C GLY A 45 20.12 6.33 10.16
N LEU A 46 19.39 5.95 9.08
CA LEU A 46 18.72 6.92 8.24
C LEU A 46 17.59 7.63 9.00
N THR A 47 17.37 8.88 8.68
CA THR A 47 16.32 9.69 9.30
C THR A 47 14.93 9.14 8.92
N LEU A 48 14.08 8.95 9.92
CA LEU A 48 12.66 8.68 9.75
C LEU A 48 11.89 9.95 10.16
N LEU A 49 11.18 10.55 9.25
CA LEU A 49 10.38 11.74 9.53
C LEU A 49 9.10 11.37 10.26
N ALA A 50 8.79 12.14 11.29
CA ALA A 50 7.48 12.15 11.93
C ALA A 50 6.47 12.96 11.08
N ASN A 51 5.18 12.70 11.30
CA ASN A 51 4.08 13.27 10.50
C ASN A 51 4.08 14.81 10.46
N ASP A 52 4.42 15.45 11.56
CA ASP A 52 4.47 16.93 11.71
C ASP A 52 5.57 17.60 10.86
N HIS A 53 6.60 16.85 10.49
CA HIS A 53 7.67 17.34 9.61
C HIS A 53 7.38 17.16 8.12
N LEU A 54 6.39 16.32 7.78
CA LEU A 54 6.06 16.05 6.35
C LEU A 54 5.53 17.28 5.63
N GLN A 55 4.91 18.22 6.33
CA GLN A 55 4.43 19.49 5.76
C GLN A 55 5.56 20.39 5.23
N GLN A 56 6.80 20.16 5.66
CA GLN A 56 7.97 20.93 5.26
C GLN A 56 8.64 20.37 3.99
N LEU A 57 8.20 19.22 3.51
CA LEU A 57 8.76 18.61 2.31
C LEU A 57 8.21 19.29 1.06
N ASP A 58 9.11 19.66 0.15
CA ASP A 58 8.75 20.13 -1.19
C ASP A 58 8.38 18.94 -2.11
N PHE A 59 8.95 17.79 -1.87
CA PHE A 59 8.70 16.56 -2.63
C PHE A 59 8.89 15.30 -1.80
N VAL A 60 8.22 14.22 -2.24
CA VAL A 60 8.38 12.87 -1.69
C VAL A 60 8.34 11.84 -2.82
N ASP A 61 9.25 10.89 -2.80
CA ASP A 61 9.27 9.77 -3.76
C ASP A 61 8.36 8.64 -3.28
N VAL A 62 7.55 8.12 -4.19
CA VAL A 62 6.64 7.01 -3.93
C VAL A 62 6.84 5.94 -4.99
N TYR A 63 7.30 4.77 -4.58
CA TYR A 63 7.51 3.65 -5.48
C TYR A 63 6.24 2.82 -5.60
N ILE A 64 5.69 2.76 -6.81
CA ILE A 64 4.47 2.02 -7.15
C ILE A 64 4.83 0.71 -7.81
N ARG A 65 4.24 -0.36 -7.33
CA ARG A 65 4.41 -1.72 -7.83
C ARG A 65 3.18 -2.14 -8.63
N ASP A 66 3.35 -3.09 -9.57
CA ASP A 66 2.23 -3.77 -10.21
C ASP A 66 1.17 -4.18 -9.17
N ALA A 67 -0.08 -3.83 -9.44
CA ALA A 67 -1.18 -3.96 -8.49
C ALA A 67 -1.47 -5.42 -8.13
N LYS A 68 -1.44 -6.32 -9.13
CA LYS A 68 -1.72 -7.75 -8.96
C LYS A 68 -0.62 -8.43 -8.16
N ASP A 69 0.63 -8.18 -8.54
CA ASP A 69 1.80 -8.71 -7.86
C ASP A 69 1.87 -8.26 -6.40
N ARG A 70 1.55 -6.99 -6.17
CA ARG A 70 1.50 -6.43 -4.83
C ARG A 70 0.40 -7.07 -3.99
N TYR A 71 -0.80 -7.22 -4.55
CA TYR A 71 -1.94 -7.85 -3.88
C TYR A 71 -1.61 -9.29 -3.48
N VAL A 72 -1.16 -10.12 -4.41
CA VAL A 72 -0.75 -11.51 -4.15
C VAL A 72 0.32 -11.57 -3.07
N SER A 73 1.33 -10.71 -3.14
CA SER A 73 2.37 -10.59 -2.11
C SER A 73 1.80 -10.19 -0.74
N GLY A 74 0.78 -9.35 -0.72
CA GLY A 74 0.09 -8.91 0.48
C GLY A 74 -0.68 -10.03 1.16
N VAL A 75 -1.51 -10.75 0.40
CA VAL A 75 -2.28 -11.90 0.88
C VAL A 75 -1.36 -12.97 1.45
N ASN A 76 -0.29 -13.32 0.73
CA ASN A 76 0.70 -14.28 1.22
C ASN A 76 1.31 -13.87 2.57
N THR A 77 1.65 -12.58 2.72
CA THR A 77 2.20 -12.07 3.99
C THR A 77 1.16 -12.14 5.11
N TYR A 78 -0.09 -11.78 4.82
CA TYR A 78 -1.17 -11.90 5.79
C TYR A 78 -1.35 -13.33 6.28
N LEU A 79 -1.38 -14.30 5.36
CA LEU A 79 -1.49 -15.73 5.70
C LEU A 79 -0.30 -16.21 6.54
N GLN A 80 0.91 -15.79 6.22
CA GLN A 80 2.10 -16.11 7.02
C GLN A 80 1.99 -15.55 8.44
N HIS A 81 1.57 -14.30 8.60
CA HIS A 81 1.39 -13.69 9.92
C HIS A 81 0.27 -14.39 10.69
N LEU A 82 -0.87 -14.65 10.04
CA LEU A 82 -1.99 -15.33 10.67
C LEU A 82 -1.60 -16.71 11.21
N LYS A 83 -0.89 -17.51 10.39
CA LYS A 83 -0.42 -18.84 10.80
C LYS A 83 0.67 -18.80 11.88
N ARG A 84 1.52 -17.76 11.89
CA ARG A 84 2.53 -17.56 12.93
C ARG A 84 1.88 -17.18 14.27
N ASP A 85 0.92 -16.27 14.22
CA ASP A 85 0.29 -15.69 15.41
C ASP A 85 -0.83 -16.61 15.95
N HIS A 86 -1.37 -17.48 15.09
CA HIS A 86 -2.43 -18.44 15.35
C HIS A 86 -2.11 -19.82 14.76
N PRO A 87 -1.10 -20.52 15.30
CA PRO A 87 -0.66 -21.82 14.77
C PRO A 87 -1.72 -22.93 14.88
N GLU A 88 -2.74 -22.74 15.71
CA GLU A 88 -3.88 -23.63 15.89
C GLU A 88 -4.88 -23.60 14.73
N LEU A 89 -4.84 -22.57 13.88
CA LEU A 89 -5.77 -22.43 12.76
C LEU A 89 -5.40 -23.38 11.62
N ASP A 90 -6.39 -24.13 11.17
CA ASP A 90 -6.25 -24.89 9.93
C ASP A 90 -6.20 -23.96 8.69
N GLN A 91 -5.76 -24.54 7.58
CA GLN A 91 -5.56 -23.78 6.34
C GLN A 91 -6.86 -23.20 5.77
N ASN A 92 -7.98 -23.93 5.89
CA ASN A 92 -9.27 -23.46 5.36
C ASN A 92 -9.78 -22.27 6.15
N THR A 93 -9.64 -22.32 7.46
CA THR A 93 -9.98 -21.20 8.36
C THR A 93 -9.10 -19.98 8.08
N ALA A 94 -7.79 -20.15 7.87
CA ALA A 94 -6.89 -19.06 7.50
C ALA A 94 -7.29 -18.43 6.14
N PHE A 95 -7.66 -19.25 5.16
CA PHE A 95 -8.16 -18.79 3.87
C PHE A 95 -9.49 -18.05 3.99
N TRP A 96 -10.39 -18.53 4.85
CA TRP A 96 -11.64 -17.85 5.12
C TRP A 96 -11.39 -16.43 5.68
N PHE A 97 -10.50 -16.28 6.67
CA PHE A 97 -10.13 -14.97 7.22
C PHE A 97 -9.55 -14.06 6.14
N ALA A 98 -8.60 -14.55 5.34
CA ALA A 98 -8.02 -13.75 4.27
C ALA A 98 -9.06 -13.27 3.26
N LYS A 99 -10.08 -14.10 2.97
CA LYS A 99 -11.21 -13.75 2.10
C LYS A 99 -12.11 -12.67 2.71
N GLN A 100 -12.36 -12.71 4.01
CA GLN A 100 -13.22 -11.72 4.68
C GLN A 100 -12.52 -10.35 4.80
N TYR A 101 -11.23 -10.34 5.15
CA TYR A 101 -10.46 -9.11 5.40
C TYR A 101 -9.73 -8.57 4.16
N LYS A 102 -10.08 -9.04 2.96
CA LYS A 102 -9.41 -8.74 1.70
C LYS A 102 -9.22 -7.25 1.37
N PHE A 103 -9.98 -6.36 1.98
CA PHE A 103 -9.89 -4.91 1.76
C PHE A 103 -9.45 -4.12 2.99
N LEU A 104 -9.32 -4.76 4.15
CA LEU A 104 -9.08 -4.08 5.41
C LEU A 104 -7.68 -4.30 5.98
N ASN A 105 -6.88 -5.18 5.37
CA ASN A 105 -5.56 -5.44 5.88
C ASN A 105 -4.51 -4.56 5.17
N LYS A 106 -3.67 -3.89 5.96
CA LYS A 106 -2.60 -3.00 5.47
C LYS A 106 -1.64 -3.64 4.46
N HIS A 107 -1.50 -4.98 4.47
CA HIS A 107 -0.59 -5.66 3.55
C HIS A 107 -1.11 -5.70 2.11
N TYR A 108 -2.41 -5.59 1.89
CA TYR A 108 -3.00 -5.60 0.56
C TYR A 108 -4.02 -4.48 0.30
N LEU A 109 -4.09 -3.48 1.19
CA LEU A 109 -4.74 -2.21 0.88
C LEU A 109 -4.15 -1.62 -0.40
N PRO A 110 -4.99 -1.10 -1.33
CA PRO A 110 -4.51 -0.45 -2.55
C PRO A 110 -3.47 0.63 -2.29
N GLN A 111 -2.54 0.81 -3.21
CA GLN A 111 -1.48 1.82 -3.10
C GLN A 111 -2.07 3.23 -3.06
N PHE A 112 -3.18 3.43 -3.78
CA PHE A 112 -3.92 4.69 -3.74
C PHE A 112 -4.32 5.09 -2.30
N HIS A 113 -4.70 4.15 -1.44
CA HIS A 113 -5.01 4.43 -0.03
C HIS A 113 -3.80 4.94 0.75
N TRP A 114 -2.63 4.42 0.44
CA TRP A 114 -1.39 4.88 1.06
C TRP A 114 -1.08 6.32 0.63
N LEU A 115 -1.30 6.66 -0.65
CA LEU A 115 -1.13 8.02 -1.13
C LEU A 115 -2.17 8.97 -0.51
N LEU A 116 -3.41 8.54 -0.39
CA LEU A 116 -4.46 9.29 0.30
C LEU A 116 -4.08 9.56 1.76
N ASN A 117 -3.49 8.57 2.46
CA ASN A 117 -2.99 8.80 3.81
C ASN A 117 -1.82 9.79 3.84
N LEU A 118 -0.84 9.64 2.95
CA LEU A 118 0.30 10.55 2.83
C LEU A 118 -0.16 12.00 2.58
N SER A 119 -1.14 12.21 1.70
CA SER A 119 -1.63 13.53 1.35
C SER A 119 -2.22 14.33 2.52
N ARG A 120 -2.63 13.66 3.60
CA ARG A 120 -3.15 14.32 4.82
C ARG A 120 -2.06 15.08 5.60
N TYR A 121 -0.81 14.72 5.37
CA TYR A 121 0.34 15.26 6.10
C TYR A 121 1.26 16.11 5.24
N LEU A 122 1.13 16.06 3.92
CA LEU A 122 1.91 16.89 3.01
C LEU A 122 1.33 18.31 2.87
N SER A 123 2.21 19.26 2.57
CA SER A 123 1.77 20.56 2.07
C SER A 123 0.97 20.40 0.77
N PRO A 124 -0.09 21.20 0.53
CA PRO A 124 -0.85 21.16 -0.73
C PRO A 124 0.01 21.41 -1.98
N HIS A 125 1.18 22.04 -1.81
CA HIS A 125 2.12 22.36 -2.90
C HIS A 125 3.22 21.30 -3.04
N ALA A 126 3.35 20.40 -2.08
CA ALA A 126 4.34 19.33 -2.15
C ALA A 126 4.10 18.43 -3.36
N LYS A 127 5.18 18.06 -4.02
CA LYS A 127 5.13 17.15 -5.17
C LYS A 127 5.34 15.71 -4.74
N ILE A 128 4.51 14.81 -5.25
CA ILE A 128 4.67 13.38 -5.15
C ILE A 128 5.34 12.92 -6.44
N ARG A 129 6.55 12.42 -6.33
CA ARG A 129 7.30 11.84 -7.45
C ARG A 129 6.97 10.36 -7.55
N ILE A 130 6.15 10.00 -8.51
CA ILE A 130 5.70 8.62 -8.71
C ILE A 130 6.78 7.87 -9.48
N ARG A 131 7.28 6.76 -8.91
CA ARG A 131 8.35 5.94 -9.45
C ARG A 131 7.87 4.51 -9.66
N ASP A 132 8.35 3.87 -10.72
CA ASP A 132 8.14 2.44 -10.87
C ASP A 132 9.00 1.68 -9.84
N PHE A 133 8.41 0.71 -9.15
CA PHE A 133 9.15 -0.11 -8.19
C PHE A 133 10.29 -0.91 -8.84
N ARG A 134 10.23 -1.16 -10.14
CA ARG A 134 11.32 -1.82 -10.89
C ARG A 134 12.60 -0.99 -10.94
N ASP A 135 12.47 0.34 -10.82
CA ASP A 135 13.60 1.28 -10.78
C ASP A 135 14.20 1.40 -9.37
N PHE A 136 13.61 0.71 -8.41
CA PHE A 136 14.04 0.75 -7.02
C PHE A 136 15.29 -0.11 -6.82
N ASN A 137 16.45 0.46 -7.17
CA ASN A 137 17.77 -0.13 -6.97
C ASN A 137 18.21 -0.03 -5.51
N LEU A 138 17.49 -0.66 -4.61
CA LEU A 138 18.07 -0.97 -3.32
C LEU A 138 19.18 -1.99 -3.54
N ILE A 139 20.38 -1.67 -3.08
CA ILE A 139 21.47 -2.64 -2.88
C ILE A 139 20.81 -3.87 -2.27
N ALA A 140 20.90 -4.97 -3.00
CA ALA A 140 20.23 -6.22 -2.65
C ALA A 140 20.56 -6.59 -1.21
N THR A 141 19.71 -6.18 -0.30
CA THR A 141 19.78 -6.67 1.06
C THR A 141 19.19 -8.08 1.00
N ASP A 142 19.81 -9.05 1.64
CA ASP A 142 19.43 -10.47 1.71
C ASP A 142 17.99 -10.75 2.20
N HIS A 143 17.18 -9.72 2.29
CA HIS A 143 15.79 -9.77 2.73
C HIS A 143 14.81 -10.37 1.69
N ASN A 144 15.32 -10.78 0.52
CA ASN A 144 14.55 -11.55 -0.45
C ASN A 144 14.28 -13.01 -0.03
N ASN A 145 14.80 -13.44 1.10
CA ASN A 145 14.48 -14.74 1.67
C ASN A 145 13.04 -14.77 2.22
N ARG A 146 12.08 -14.73 1.31
CA ARG A 146 10.72 -15.20 1.57
C ARG A 146 10.70 -16.74 1.60
N ALA A 147 11.58 -17.31 2.43
CA ALA A 147 11.48 -18.68 2.82
C ALA A 147 10.09 -18.85 3.47
N GLY A 148 9.19 -19.60 2.85
CA GLY A 148 7.96 -20.02 3.50
C GLY A 148 6.63 -19.60 2.86
N ILE A 149 6.59 -19.09 1.63
CA ILE A 149 5.30 -19.03 0.91
C ILE A 149 4.99 -20.45 0.46
N LEU A 150 3.95 -21.04 1.03
CA LEU A 150 3.48 -22.34 0.60
C LEU A 150 2.85 -22.22 -0.80
N PRO A 151 3.06 -23.20 -1.70
CA PRO A 151 2.42 -23.19 -3.03
C PRO A 151 0.89 -23.04 -2.96
N SER A 152 0.25 -23.64 -1.96
CA SER A 152 -1.19 -23.53 -1.69
C SER A 152 -1.62 -22.10 -1.35
N ASP A 153 -0.81 -21.33 -0.61
CA ASP A 153 -1.10 -19.96 -0.26
C ASP A 153 -0.99 -19.05 -1.49
N ALA A 154 0.02 -19.28 -2.33
CA ALA A 154 0.20 -18.55 -3.59
C ALA A 154 -0.95 -18.84 -4.58
N GLU A 155 -1.40 -20.09 -4.67
CA GLU A 155 -2.54 -20.48 -5.50
C GLU A 155 -3.84 -19.85 -4.99
N PHE A 156 -4.06 -19.87 -3.67
CA PHE A 156 -5.21 -19.23 -3.05
C PHE A 156 -5.23 -17.72 -3.33
N ALA A 157 -4.11 -17.02 -3.16
CA ALA A 157 -4.01 -15.60 -3.41
C ALA A 157 -4.34 -15.23 -4.86
N LYS A 158 -3.90 -16.04 -5.83
CA LYS A 158 -4.27 -15.89 -7.25
C LYS A 158 -5.76 -16.13 -7.49
N LYS A 159 -6.32 -17.20 -6.94
CA LYS A 159 -7.77 -17.49 -7.04
C LYS A 159 -8.62 -16.38 -6.41
N LEU A 160 -8.15 -15.78 -5.31
CA LEU A 160 -8.83 -14.66 -4.68
C LEU A 160 -8.82 -13.41 -5.57
N LEU A 161 -7.73 -13.20 -6.31
CA LEU A 161 -7.60 -12.15 -7.31
C LEU A 161 -8.59 -12.34 -8.46
N ASP A 162 -8.66 -13.55 -9.02
CA ASP A 162 -9.42 -13.86 -10.24
C ASP A 162 -10.95 -13.87 -10.02
N ASN A 163 -11.43 -14.06 -8.80
CA ASN A 163 -12.85 -14.29 -8.51
C ASN A 163 -13.54 -13.11 -7.80
N ASN A 164 -13.01 -11.90 -7.92
CA ASN A 164 -13.50 -10.79 -7.11
C ASN A 164 -13.67 -9.47 -7.86
N ALA A 165 -14.89 -9.25 -8.40
CA ALA A 165 -15.23 -8.02 -9.11
C ALA A 165 -14.96 -6.71 -8.32
N GLY A 166 -15.13 -6.73 -6.99
CA GLY A 166 -14.80 -5.56 -6.17
C GLY A 166 -13.31 -5.27 -6.10
N LEU A 167 -12.47 -6.30 -6.27
CA LEU A 167 -11.02 -6.17 -6.29
C LEU A 167 -10.51 -5.58 -7.61
N GLU A 168 -11.16 -5.88 -8.73
CA GLU A 168 -10.77 -5.33 -10.04
C GLU A 168 -10.74 -3.81 -10.03
N LEU A 169 -11.71 -3.19 -9.38
CA LEU A 169 -11.78 -1.74 -9.27
C LEU A 169 -10.58 -1.16 -8.48
N TRP A 170 -10.19 -1.81 -7.39
CA TRP A 170 -9.06 -1.39 -6.57
C TRP A 170 -7.73 -1.56 -7.30
N LEU A 171 -7.58 -2.68 -8.01
CA LEU A 171 -6.39 -2.96 -8.83
C LEU A 171 -6.28 -1.96 -9.97
N PHE A 172 -7.39 -1.58 -10.55
CA PHE A 172 -7.46 -0.58 -11.60
C PHE A 172 -7.00 0.81 -11.11
N MET A 173 -7.39 1.21 -9.88
CA MET A 173 -6.89 2.45 -9.30
C MET A 173 -5.37 2.42 -9.08
N ASP A 174 -4.82 1.31 -8.63
CA ASP A 174 -3.38 1.15 -8.50
C ASP A 174 -2.68 1.13 -9.87
N GLN A 175 -3.34 0.61 -10.91
CA GLN A 175 -2.80 0.65 -12.28
C GLN A 175 -2.69 2.09 -12.81
N ILE A 176 -3.70 2.94 -12.56
CA ILE A 176 -3.62 4.36 -12.91
C ILE A 176 -2.40 5.02 -12.27
N LEU A 177 -2.09 4.69 -11.00
CA LEU A 177 -0.87 5.20 -10.35
C LEU A 177 0.39 4.69 -11.06
N LEU A 178 0.42 3.44 -11.48
CA LEU A 178 1.57 2.89 -12.19
C LEU A 178 1.76 3.56 -13.55
N ASP A 179 0.66 3.90 -14.23
CA ASP A 179 0.69 4.62 -15.52
C ASP A 179 1.23 6.07 -15.36
N LEU A 180 1.17 6.62 -14.14
CA LEU A 180 1.78 7.91 -13.80
C LEU A 180 3.27 7.78 -13.37
N ALA A 181 3.88 6.61 -13.47
CA ALA A 181 5.28 6.44 -13.12
C ALA A 181 6.20 7.31 -14.00
N GLY A 182 7.06 8.07 -13.37
CA GLY A 182 7.91 9.09 -13.99
C GLY A 182 7.39 10.52 -13.80
N GLU A 183 6.14 10.69 -13.40
CA GLU A 183 5.54 12.00 -13.18
C GLU A 183 5.86 12.57 -11.79
N GLU A 184 5.80 13.91 -11.70
CA GLU A 184 5.93 14.65 -10.47
C GLU A 184 4.72 15.59 -10.32
N MET A 185 3.81 15.25 -9.42
CA MET A 185 2.49 15.85 -9.30
C MET A 185 2.15 16.20 -7.86
N THR A 186 1.38 17.27 -7.65
CA THR A 186 0.70 17.48 -6.37
C THR A 186 -0.41 16.45 -6.17
N TRP A 187 -0.86 16.28 -4.93
CA TRP A 187 -2.02 15.42 -4.66
C TRP A 187 -3.26 15.86 -5.44
N THR A 188 -3.50 17.16 -5.57
CA THR A 188 -4.63 17.71 -6.33
C THR A 188 -4.54 17.34 -7.81
N GLU A 189 -3.35 17.40 -8.41
CA GLU A 189 -3.15 17.00 -9.80
C GLU A 189 -3.39 15.51 -10.01
N ILE A 190 -2.95 14.65 -9.07
CA ILE A 190 -3.24 13.22 -9.08
C ILE A 190 -4.75 12.97 -9.04
N ILE A 191 -5.48 13.59 -8.12
CA ILE A 191 -6.94 13.45 -8.02
C ILE A 191 -7.63 13.92 -9.29
N ASN A 192 -7.23 15.06 -9.84
CA ASN A 192 -7.79 15.58 -11.10
C ASN A 192 -7.55 14.60 -12.25
N HIS A 193 -6.38 13.97 -12.32
CA HIS A 193 -6.11 12.93 -13.32
C HIS A 193 -7.09 11.77 -13.19
N TYR A 194 -7.29 11.23 -11.98
CA TYR A 194 -8.30 10.18 -11.73
C TYR A 194 -9.70 10.60 -12.16
N CYS A 195 -10.12 11.81 -11.81
CA CYS A 195 -11.44 12.33 -12.19
C CYS A 195 -11.59 12.48 -13.70
N THR A 196 -10.53 12.87 -14.41
CA THR A 196 -10.57 13.06 -15.87
C THR A 196 -10.61 11.74 -16.62
N VAL A 197 -9.83 10.77 -16.19
CA VAL A 197 -9.70 9.46 -16.88
C VAL A 197 -10.90 8.57 -16.57
N HIS A 198 -11.47 8.64 -15.36
CA HIS A 198 -12.48 7.69 -14.90
C HIS A 198 -13.49 8.26 -13.90
N THR A 199 -14.22 9.28 -14.27
CA THR A 199 -15.23 9.92 -13.41
C THR A 199 -16.21 8.91 -12.78
N ALA A 200 -16.77 8.01 -13.59
CA ALA A 200 -17.71 6.99 -13.11
C ALA A 200 -17.06 5.97 -12.14
N THR A 201 -15.81 5.62 -12.38
CA THR A 201 -15.05 4.63 -11.57
C THR A 201 -14.66 5.22 -10.21
N PHE A 202 -14.26 6.49 -10.18
CA PHE A 202 -13.93 7.18 -8.93
C PHE A 202 -15.13 7.28 -8.00
N ASP A 203 -16.30 7.65 -8.54
CA ASP A 203 -17.56 7.71 -7.77
C ASP A 203 -17.94 6.35 -7.19
N ILE A 204 -17.79 5.26 -7.95
CA ILE A 204 -18.04 3.90 -7.47
C ILE A 204 -17.08 3.53 -6.33
N VAL A 205 -15.79 3.88 -6.42
CA VAL A 205 -14.82 3.62 -5.35
C VAL A 205 -15.18 4.43 -4.11
N CYS A 206 -15.47 5.71 -4.24
CA CYS A 206 -15.89 6.54 -3.12
C CYS A 206 -17.18 6.02 -2.47
N GLN A 207 -18.13 5.53 -3.25
CA GLN A 207 -19.35 4.89 -2.75
C GLN A 207 -19.04 3.56 -2.03
N HIS A 208 -18.13 2.75 -2.58
CA HIS A 208 -17.70 1.49 -1.95
C HIS A 208 -17.00 1.72 -0.62
N ILE A 209 -16.11 2.71 -0.54
CA ILE A 209 -15.48 3.11 0.74
C ILE A 209 -16.55 3.51 1.75
N LYS A 210 -17.54 4.31 1.35
CA LYS A 210 -18.67 4.72 2.21
C LYS A 210 -19.54 3.52 2.64
N VAL A 211 -19.76 2.55 1.76
CA VAL A 211 -20.52 1.33 2.09
C VAL A 211 -19.75 0.44 3.04
N ILE A 212 -18.46 0.21 2.80
CA ILE A 212 -17.62 -0.57 3.70
C ILE A 212 -17.55 0.09 5.07
N SER A 213 -17.36 1.41 5.13
CA SER A 213 -17.36 2.14 6.40
C SER A 213 -18.69 2.08 7.15
N LYS A 214 -19.82 1.88 6.45
CA LYS A 214 -21.14 1.71 7.07
C LYS A 214 -21.46 0.26 7.45
N SER A 215 -20.93 -0.73 6.71
CA SER A 215 -21.22 -2.14 6.96
C SER A 215 -20.37 -2.78 8.08
N VAL A 216 -19.34 -2.06 8.53
CA VAL A 216 -18.48 -2.48 9.66
C VAL A 216 -18.93 -1.81 10.98
N LEU A 217 -19.96 -0.96 10.92
CA LEU A 217 -20.61 -0.39 12.10
C LEU A 217 -21.80 -1.28 12.48
N PRO A 218 -21.82 -1.85 13.72
CA PRO A 218 -23.00 -2.54 14.24
C PRO A 218 -24.15 -1.56 14.45
#